data_e9cba331e594380de8437ff26c1e7d96
#
_entry.id   e9cba331e594380de8437ff26c1e7d96
#
_cell.length_a   1.000
_cell.length_b   1.000
_cell.length_c   1.000
_cell.angle_alpha   90.00
_cell.angle_beta   90.00
_cell.angle_gamma   90.00
#
_symmetry.space_group_name_H-M   'P 1'
#
loop_
_entity.id
_entity.type
_entity.pdbx_description
1 polymer ?
#
loop_
_entity_poly.entity_id
_entity_poly.type
_entity_poly.pdbx_seq_one_letter_code
_entity_poly.pdbx_strand_id
1 'polypeptide(L)'
;EMIMCTAATYKTKDFYFGRTLDYEFSYGDQVTVTPRNYPFHFRHAGDLTNHYAIIGMAHVADNYPLYYDAVNEKGLGMAGLNFVGNASYSEVQTEGDNIAQFEFIPWILSQCSSVTEVREKLDHINIVNTPFSEQFPLAQLHWIIADEKEAITVESMSDGIHVYDNPVGVLTNNPPFPQQMFQLNNYMHLSPKQPVNTFGSNLPLNAYSRGMGALGLPGDLSSASRFVRVAFTKANAFSGESEEESVSQFFHILGSVDQQRGCCEVSDGKYEITLYTSCCNAARGVYYYNTYENHQISGVDMHMENLDSDKLVCYPLIQGEQIKFQNR
;
A
#
# COMPACT_ATOMS: atom_id res chain seq x y z
N GLU A 1 1.94 -18.96 2.09
CA GLU A 1 1.36 -18.40 0.86
C GLU A 1 1.99 -17.03 0.60
N MET A 2 2.50 -16.80 -0.60
CA MET A 2 3.12 -15.52 -0.96
C MET A 2 2.05 -14.65 -1.63
N ILE A 3 1.50 -13.68 -0.87
CA ILE A 3 0.65 -12.61 -1.42
C ILE A 3 1.58 -11.54 -1.97
N MET A 4 1.36 -11.06 -3.18
CA MET A 4 2.14 -9.95 -3.73
C MET A 4 1.37 -8.64 -3.57
N CYS A 5 2.08 -7.55 -3.44
CA CYS A 5 1.51 -6.24 -3.18
C CYS A 5 2.46 -5.14 -3.64
N THR A 6 1.90 -3.98 -3.96
CA THR A 6 2.66 -2.78 -4.27
C THR A 6 1.97 -1.57 -3.66
N ALA A 7 2.64 -0.83 -2.79
CA ALA A 7 2.13 0.42 -2.25
C ALA A 7 2.93 1.61 -2.79
N ALA A 8 2.27 2.74 -2.94
CA ALA A 8 2.88 3.96 -3.42
C ALA A 8 2.26 5.20 -2.77
N THR A 9 3.05 6.27 -2.77
CA THR A 9 2.60 7.63 -2.48
C THR A 9 2.64 8.47 -3.76
N TYR A 10 1.83 9.52 -3.83
CA TYR A 10 1.85 10.48 -4.91
C TYR A 10 1.47 11.86 -4.37
N LYS A 11 2.18 12.89 -4.80
CA LYS A 11 1.93 14.26 -4.33
C LYS A 11 1.72 15.17 -5.53
N THR A 12 0.58 15.85 -5.54
CA THR A 12 0.29 17.00 -6.37
C THR A 12 -0.04 18.19 -5.45
N LYS A 13 -1.18 18.82 -5.60
CA LYS A 13 -1.71 19.74 -4.60
C LYS A 13 -2.01 19.01 -3.29
N ASP A 14 -2.70 17.86 -3.38
CA ASP A 14 -2.99 16.98 -2.25
C ASP A 14 -2.00 15.82 -2.18
N PHE A 15 -2.03 15.07 -1.09
CA PHE A 15 -1.23 13.87 -0.88
C PHE A 15 -2.12 12.62 -1.06
N TYR A 16 -1.63 11.67 -1.83
CA TYR A 16 -2.31 10.43 -2.16
C TYR A 16 -1.50 9.22 -1.69
N PHE A 17 -2.21 8.24 -1.13
CA PHE A 17 -1.65 7.00 -0.62
C PHE A 17 -2.53 5.83 -1.06
N GLY A 18 -1.93 4.74 -1.51
CA GLY A 18 -2.69 3.55 -1.90
C GLY A 18 -1.81 2.40 -2.31
N ARG A 19 -2.47 1.30 -2.75
CA ARG A 19 -1.79 0.05 -3.06
C ARG A 19 -2.53 -0.79 -4.09
N THR A 20 -1.84 -1.80 -4.64
CA THR A 20 -2.46 -3.00 -5.18
C THR A 20 -2.49 -4.11 -4.10
N LEU A 21 -3.55 -4.90 -4.06
CA LEU A 21 -3.58 -6.18 -3.36
C LEU A 21 -3.62 -7.29 -4.40
N ASP A 22 -2.55 -8.06 -4.50
CA ASP A 22 -2.42 -9.13 -5.47
C ASP A 22 -2.54 -10.46 -4.75
N TYR A 23 -3.58 -11.25 -5.09
CA TYR A 23 -3.86 -12.53 -4.46
C TYR A 23 -4.79 -13.39 -5.33
N GLU A 24 -5.02 -14.65 -4.93
CA GLU A 24 -5.85 -15.60 -5.67
C GLU A 24 -7.35 -15.36 -5.48
N PHE A 25 -7.75 -14.87 -4.31
CA PHE A 25 -9.16 -14.66 -3.93
C PHE A 25 -9.30 -13.58 -2.86
N SER A 26 -10.49 -12.94 -2.80
CA SER A 26 -10.85 -11.98 -1.75
C SER A 26 -11.46 -12.68 -0.55
N TYR A 27 -11.12 -12.22 0.66
CA TYR A 27 -11.75 -12.65 1.91
C TYR A 27 -13.09 -11.96 2.18
N GLY A 28 -13.60 -11.16 1.26
CA GLY A 28 -14.77 -10.30 1.46
C GLY A 28 -14.34 -8.90 1.90
N ASP A 29 -13.37 -8.35 1.16
CA ASP A 29 -12.81 -7.04 1.43
C ASP A 29 -13.84 -5.95 1.20
N GLN A 30 -13.81 -4.91 2.03
CA GLN A 30 -14.73 -3.79 1.96
C GLN A 30 -14.07 -2.50 2.41
N VAL A 31 -14.49 -1.38 1.83
CA VAL A 31 -14.06 -0.06 2.33
C VAL A 31 -14.73 0.15 3.68
N THR A 32 -13.94 0.36 4.71
CA THR A 32 -14.40 0.47 6.09
C THR A 32 -13.99 1.80 6.68
N VAL A 33 -14.97 2.50 7.25
CA VAL A 33 -14.75 3.70 8.07
C VAL A 33 -14.85 3.29 9.53
N THR A 34 -13.78 3.54 10.29
CA THR A 34 -13.76 3.43 11.75
C THR A 34 -13.90 4.82 12.35
N PRO A 35 -15.09 5.18 12.92
CA PRO A 35 -15.32 6.48 13.52
C PRO A 35 -14.52 6.67 14.82
N ARG A 36 -14.43 7.94 15.28
CA ARG A 36 -13.62 8.36 16.44
C ARG A 36 -13.95 7.68 17.76
N ASN A 37 -15.21 7.28 17.95
CA ASN A 37 -15.68 6.67 19.21
C ASN A 37 -15.86 5.14 19.08
N TYR A 38 -15.43 4.53 17.97
CA TYR A 38 -15.40 3.08 17.86
C TYR A 38 -14.44 2.52 18.92
N PRO A 39 -14.87 1.57 19.78
CA PRO A 39 -14.02 1.06 20.85
C PRO A 39 -13.03 0.03 20.32
N PHE A 40 -11.76 0.39 20.21
CA PHE A 40 -10.69 -0.59 20.01
C PHE A 40 -10.34 -1.27 21.33
N HIS A 41 -10.32 -2.59 21.33
CA HIS A 41 -9.85 -3.43 22.41
C HIS A 41 -8.57 -4.13 21.97
N PHE A 42 -7.43 -3.50 22.18
CA PHE A 42 -6.13 -4.06 21.81
C PHE A 42 -5.72 -5.19 22.74
N ARG A 43 -5.18 -6.25 22.20
CA ARG A 43 -4.86 -7.50 22.94
C ARG A 43 -3.97 -7.26 24.16
N HIS A 44 -3.01 -6.35 24.05
CA HIS A 44 -2.04 -6.07 25.09
C HIS A 44 -1.90 -4.59 25.47
N ALA A 45 -2.44 -3.69 24.67
CA ALA A 45 -2.34 -2.24 24.87
C ALA A 45 -3.59 -1.60 25.49
N GLY A 46 -4.59 -2.42 25.88
CA GLY A 46 -5.81 -1.95 26.52
C GLY A 46 -6.83 -1.36 25.55
N ASP A 47 -7.75 -0.60 26.11
CA ASP A 47 -8.89 -0.03 25.36
C ASP A 47 -8.60 1.40 24.90
N LEU A 48 -9.05 1.70 23.69
CA LEU A 48 -9.00 3.05 23.12
C LEU A 48 -10.39 3.40 22.57
N THR A 49 -11.10 4.31 23.23
CA THR A 49 -12.50 4.66 22.94
C THR A 49 -12.67 6.05 22.34
N ASN A 50 -11.58 6.77 22.14
CA ASN A 50 -11.58 8.05 21.43
C ASN A 50 -10.24 8.19 20.69
N HIS A 51 -10.31 8.35 19.38
CA HIS A 51 -9.16 8.30 18.50
C HIS A 51 -9.44 9.02 17.17
N TYR A 52 -8.47 9.13 16.28
CA TYR A 52 -8.70 9.62 14.93
C TYR A 52 -9.57 8.65 14.13
N ALA A 53 -10.47 9.19 13.33
CA ALA A 53 -11.25 8.39 12.39
C ALA A 53 -10.32 7.84 11.29
N ILE A 54 -10.62 6.61 10.83
CA ILE A 54 -9.82 5.88 9.86
C ILE A 54 -10.71 5.43 8.70
N ILE A 55 -10.22 5.50 7.48
CA ILE A 55 -10.83 4.89 6.31
C ILE A 55 -9.81 4.02 5.58
N GLY A 56 -10.22 2.84 5.15
CA GLY A 56 -9.32 1.95 4.41
C GLY A 56 -10.00 0.68 3.91
N MET A 57 -9.24 -0.17 3.26
CA MET A 57 -9.68 -1.49 2.84
C MET A 57 -9.43 -2.47 3.97
N ALA A 58 -10.47 -3.20 4.38
CA ALA A 58 -10.40 -4.16 5.46
C ALA A 58 -11.21 -5.42 5.19
N HIS A 59 -10.78 -6.52 5.79
CA HIS A 59 -11.65 -7.63 6.10
C HIS A 59 -12.20 -7.43 7.52
N VAL A 60 -13.52 -7.36 7.67
CA VAL A 60 -14.14 -7.18 8.99
C VAL A 60 -14.53 -8.55 9.56
N ALA A 61 -13.86 -8.96 10.62
CA ALA A 61 -14.10 -10.19 11.35
C ALA A 61 -14.42 -9.88 12.81
N ASP A 62 -15.45 -10.50 13.37
CA ASP A 62 -15.89 -10.27 14.76
C ASP A 62 -16.05 -8.79 15.13
N ASN A 63 -16.59 -8.00 14.20
CA ASN A 63 -16.72 -6.55 14.30
C ASN A 63 -15.38 -5.80 14.47
N TYR A 64 -14.25 -6.41 14.06
CA TYR A 64 -12.91 -5.81 14.07
C TYR A 64 -12.40 -5.60 12.64
N PRO A 65 -11.92 -4.38 12.29
CA PRO A 65 -11.41 -4.10 10.96
C PRO A 65 -9.95 -4.56 10.82
N LEU A 66 -9.73 -5.66 10.12
CA LEU A 66 -8.40 -6.12 9.72
C LEU A 66 -7.97 -5.35 8.47
N TYR A 67 -7.34 -4.19 8.66
CA TYR A 67 -6.94 -3.31 7.57
C TYR A 67 -5.75 -3.85 6.78
N TYR A 68 -5.84 -3.79 5.45
CA TYR A 68 -4.72 -3.99 4.52
C TYR A 68 -3.97 -2.68 4.26
N ASP A 69 -4.72 -1.60 4.05
CA ASP A 69 -4.27 -0.22 3.91
C ASP A 69 -5.35 0.72 4.44
N ALA A 70 -4.91 1.83 5.01
CA ALA A 70 -5.82 2.83 5.53
C ALA A 70 -5.15 4.20 5.64
N VAL A 71 -5.98 5.23 5.76
CA VAL A 71 -5.58 6.60 6.04
C VAL A 71 -6.45 7.13 7.18
N ASN A 72 -5.88 7.91 8.09
CA ASN A 72 -6.66 8.58 9.11
C ASN A 72 -7.08 10.01 8.70
N GLU A 73 -7.98 10.60 9.45
CA GLU A 73 -8.50 11.95 9.21
C GLU A 73 -7.44 13.07 9.29
N LYS A 74 -6.23 12.76 9.74
CA LYS A 74 -5.08 13.69 9.81
C LYS A 74 -4.17 13.60 8.58
N GLY A 75 -4.44 12.64 7.67
CA GLY A 75 -3.68 12.47 6.44
C GLY A 75 -2.48 11.53 6.55
N LEU A 76 -2.38 10.78 7.64
CA LEU A 76 -1.38 9.72 7.78
C LEU A 76 -1.91 8.43 7.15
N GLY A 77 -1.12 7.84 6.23
CA GLY A 77 -1.43 6.58 5.56
C GLY A 77 -0.51 5.46 6.00
N MET A 78 -1.04 4.23 6.02
CA MET A 78 -0.29 3.02 6.34
C MET A 78 -0.81 1.82 5.57
N ALA A 79 0.09 0.96 5.09
CA ALA A 79 -0.24 -0.29 4.43
C ALA A 79 0.69 -1.41 4.88
N GLY A 80 0.14 -2.61 5.08
CA GLY A 80 0.89 -3.84 5.34
C GLY A 80 1.03 -4.66 4.05
N LEU A 81 2.24 -5.07 3.73
CA LEU A 81 2.57 -5.86 2.56
C LEU A 81 3.28 -7.14 2.98
N ASN A 82 3.10 -8.19 2.20
CA ASN A 82 3.64 -9.51 2.53
C ASN A 82 5.19 -9.51 2.52
N PHE A 83 5.78 -10.09 3.55
CA PHE A 83 7.23 -10.11 3.81
C PHE A 83 7.69 -11.50 4.27
N VAL A 84 7.29 -12.50 3.53
CA VAL A 84 7.44 -13.93 3.88
C VAL A 84 8.90 -14.32 4.06
N GLY A 85 9.17 -15.03 5.15
CA GLY A 85 10.51 -15.55 5.49
C GLY A 85 11.45 -14.52 6.09
N ASN A 86 11.07 -13.23 6.13
CA ASN A 86 11.85 -12.15 6.76
C ASN A 86 11.15 -11.60 8.01
N ALA A 87 9.81 -11.51 7.98
CA ALA A 87 9.06 -11.00 9.12
C ALA A 87 9.22 -11.93 10.35
N SER A 88 9.50 -11.32 11.50
CA SER A 88 9.60 -12.00 12.79
C SER A 88 8.98 -11.10 13.86
N TYR A 89 8.17 -11.68 14.72
CA TYR A 89 7.49 -10.95 15.81
C TYR A 89 7.94 -11.49 17.15
N SER A 90 8.05 -10.61 18.15
CA SER A 90 8.52 -10.98 19.47
C SER A 90 7.42 -11.64 20.31
N GLU A 91 7.84 -12.33 21.38
CA GLU A 91 6.95 -12.60 22.51
C GLU A 91 6.57 -11.29 23.21
N VAL A 92 5.46 -11.32 23.97
CA VAL A 92 5.05 -10.19 24.80
C VAL A 92 6.17 -9.80 25.77
N GLN A 93 6.54 -8.55 25.79
CA GLN A 93 7.63 -7.99 26.62
C GLN A 93 7.06 -7.32 27.87
N THR A 94 7.89 -7.21 28.91
CA THR A 94 7.52 -6.50 30.15
C THR A 94 7.60 -4.98 30.02
N GLU A 95 8.36 -4.49 29.06
CA GLU A 95 8.54 -3.07 28.79
C GLU A 95 8.08 -2.74 27.36
N GLY A 96 7.62 -1.48 27.17
CA GLY A 96 7.13 -0.99 25.89
C GLY A 96 5.68 -1.37 25.60
N ASP A 97 5.19 -0.88 24.46
CA ASP A 97 3.85 -1.12 23.98
C ASP A 97 3.81 -2.43 23.16
N ASN A 98 3.16 -3.45 23.69
CA ASN A 98 2.98 -4.73 22.98
C ASN A 98 1.78 -4.63 22.05
N ILE A 99 2.01 -4.70 20.76
CA ILE A 99 0.95 -4.59 19.74
C ILE A 99 0.95 -5.85 18.89
N ALA A 100 -0.18 -6.54 18.83
CA ALA A 100 -0.33 -7.67 17.94
C ALA A 100 -0.19 -7.21 16.48
N GLN A 101 0.39 -8.06 15.64
CA GLN A 101 0.70 -7.72 14.25
C GLN A 101 -0.53 -7.17 13.50
N PHE A 102 -1.71 -7.77 13.67
CA PHE A 102 -2.94 -7.35 13.01
C PHE A 102 -3.52 -6.02 13.53
N GLU A 103 -3.08 -5.56 14.70
CA GLU A 103 -3.49 -4.31 15.35
C GLU A 103 -2.60 -3.12 14.95
N PHE A 104 -1.47 -3.37 14.29
CA PHE A 104 -0.46 -2.33 14.09
C PHE A 104 -0.97 -1.16 13.25
N ILE A 105 -1.71 -1.43 12.16
CA ILE A 105 -2.31 -0.35 11.34
C ILE A 105 -3.31 0.49 12.16
N PRO A 106 -4.37 -0.09 12.75
CA PRO A 106 -5.32 0.72 13.51
C PRO A 106 -4.71 1.37 14.76
N TRP A 107 -3.72 0.73 15.41
CA TRP A 107 -3.08 1.31 16.59
C TRP A 107 -2.27 2.57 16.27
N ILE A 108 -1.52 2.56 15.18
CA ILE A 108 -0.78 3.74 14.69
C ILE A 108 -1.74 4.83 14.23
N LEU A 109 -2.67 4.50 13.32
CA LEU A 109 -3.54 5.48 12.68
C LEU A 109 -4.54 6.11 13.64
N SER A 110 -4.90 5.42 14.71
CA SER A 110 -5.80 5.95 15.73
C SER A 110 -5.16 7.04 16.58
N GLN A 111 -3.83 7.12 16.68
CA GLN A 111 -3.14 7.96 17.64
C GLN A 111 -2.13 8.94 17.04
N CYS A 112 -1.59 8.66 15.87
CA CYS A 112 -0.56 9.49 15.24
C CYS A 112 -1.14 10.34 14.11
N SER A 113 -0.74 11.61 14.04
CA SER A 113 -1.14 12.55 13.00
C SER A 113 -0.08 12.71 11.90
N SER A 114 1.14 12.22 12.13
CA SER A 114 2.28 12.40 11.23
C SER A 114 3.29 11.26 11.38
N VAL A 115 4.16 11.11 10.39
CA VAL A 115 5.28 10.16 10.44
C VAL A 115 6.25 10.51 11.59
N THR A 116 6.41 11.79 11.92
CA THR A 116 7.22 12.21 13.07
C THR A 116 6.70 11.60 14.38
N GLU A 117 5.39 11.66 14.62
CA GLU A 117 4.77 11.04 15.81
C GLU A 117 4.86 9.50 15.77
N VAL A 118 4.80 8.91 14.58
CA VAL A 118 4.99 7.46 14.41
C VAL A 118 6.40 7.05 14.85
N ARG A 119 7.44 7.79 14.46
CA ARG A 119 8.83 7.50 14.86
C ARG A 119 8.98 7.47 16.39
N GLU A 120 8.38 8.43 17.09
CA GLU A 120 8.39 8.47 18.56
C GLU A 120 7.70 7.23 19.17
N LYS A 121 6.59 6.78 18.58
CA LYS A 121 5.91 5.55 19.00
C LYS A 121 6.75 4.29 18.75
N LEU A 122 7.45 4.23 17.61
CA LEU A 122 8.26 3.07 17.22
C LEU A 122 9.46 2.83 18.14
N ASP A 123 9.94 3.85 18.85
CA ASP A 123 11.03 3.72 19.83
C ASP A 123 10.64 2.83 21.02
N HIS A 124 9.36 2.61 21.27
CA HIS A 124 8.83 1.92 22.44
C HIS A 124 7.91 0.73 22.10
N ILE A 125 7.76 0.38 20.83
CA ILE A 125 6.85 -0.67 20.39
C ILE A 125 7.51 -2.06 20.35
N ASN A 126 6.73 -3.07 20.74
CA ASN A 126 7.00 -4.47 20.43
C ASN A 126 5.87 -4.99 19.54
N ILE A 127 6.19 -5.39 18.31
CA ILE A 127 5.23 -6.10 17.48
C ILE A 127 5.27 -7.58 17.88
N VAL A 128 4.17 -8.07 18.45
CA VAL A 128 4.13 -9.37 19.09
C VAL A 128 3.41 -10.43 18.26
N ASN A 129 3.76 -11.67 18.51
CA ASN A 129 3.32 -12.86 17.77
C ASN A 129 1.92 -13.38 18.18
N THR A 130 1.04 -12.46 18.59
CA THR A 130 -0.35 -12.79 18.95
C THR A 130 -1.23 -12.81 17.69
N PRO A 131 -1.81 -13.97 17.29
CA PRO A 131 -2.70 -14.03 16.13
C PRO A 131 -4.07 -13.44 16.45
N PHE A 132 -4.82 -13.06 15.42
CA PHE A 132 -6.22 -12.63 15.58
C PHE A 132 -7.10 -13.79 16.07
N SER A 133 -7.00 -14.94 15.41
CA SER A 133 -7.68 -16.18 15.77
C SER A 133 -6.97 -17.38 15.12
N GLU A 134 -7.42 -18.59 15.43
CA GLU A 134 -6.93 -19.79 14.73
C GLU A 134 -7.20 -19.76 13.22
N GLN A 135 -8.32 -19.13 12.83
CA GLN A 135 -8.74 -18.99 11.43
C GLN A 135 -7.93 -17.90 10.68
N PHE A 136 -7.47 -16.88 11.42
CA PHE A 136 -6.64 -15.81 10.93
C PHE A 136 -5.31 -15.80 11.69
N PRO A 137 -4.36 -16.64 11.28
CA PRO A 137 -3.04 -16.74 11.91
C PRO A 137 -2.19 -15.48 11.61
N LEU A 138 -1.00 -15.43 12.17
CA LEU A 138 -0.04 -14.36 11.94
C LEU A 138 0.27 -14.20 10.45
N ALA A 139 0.09 -13.00 9.92
CA ALA A 139 0.57 -12.62 8.60
C ALA A 139 2.00 -12.09 8.71
N GLN A 140 2.88 -12.53 7.81
CA GLN A 140 4.25 -12.06 7.72
C GLN A 140 4.29 -10.77 6.89
N LEU A 141 4.32 -9.63 7.55
CA LEU A 141 4.20 -8.31 6.93
C LEU A 141 5.40 -7.41 7.21
N HIS A 142 5.60 -6.43 6.35
CA HIS A 142 6.27 -5.18 6.59
C HIS A 142 5.36 -4.03 6.18
N TRP A 143 5.68 -2.80 6.56
CA TRP A 143 4.75 -1.69 6.41
C TRP A 143 5.41 -0.47 5.79
N ILE A 144 4.65 0.25 4.96
CA ILE A 144 4.92 1.63 4.57
C ILE A 144 3.98 2.54 5.36
N ILE A 145 4.54 3.61 5.92
CA ILE A 145 3.80 4.65 6.63
C ILE A 145 4.21 5.99 6.03
N ALA A 146 3.25 6.82 5.67
CA ALA A 146 3.55 8.06 4.97
C ALA A 146 2.53 9.16 5.28
N ASP A 147 3.03 10.38 5.29
CA ASP A 147 2.23 11.61 5.27
C ASP A 147 2.68 12.49 4.08
N GLU A 148 2.17 13.71 3.99
CA GLU A 148 2.49 14.62 2.89
C GLU A 148 3.98 15.03 2.81
N LYS A 149 4.76 14.82 3.87
CA LYS A 149 6.15 15.27 4.01
C LYS A 149 7.16 14.16 3.79
N GLU A 150 6.88 12.97 4.31
CA GLU A 150 7.82 11.85 4.31
C GLU A 150 7.13 10.49 4.28
N ALA A 151 7.91 9.48 3.94
CA ALA A 151 7.51 8.09 4.05
C ALA A 151 8.62 7.29 4.75
N ILE A 152 8.21 6.27 5.51
CA ILE A 152 9.10 5.29 6.15
C ILE A 152 8.66 3.87 5.82
N THR A 153 9.60 2.96 5.89
CA THR A 153 9.36 1.52 5.85
C THR A 153 9.70 0.91 7.20
N VAL A 154 8.81 0.09 7.74
CA VAL A 154 8.99 -0.61 9.02
C VAL A 154 9.06 -2.11 8.76
N GLU A 155 10.14 -2.73 9.16
CA GLU A 155 10.40 -4.17 9.03
C GLU A 155 10.71 -4.76 10.41
N SER A 156 9.87 -5.67 10.90
CA SER A 156 10.12 -6.44 12.11
C SER A 156 10.78 -7.76 11.71
N MET A 157 12.04 -7.91 12.05
CA MET A 157 12.87 -9.05 11.68
C MET A 157 13.43 -9.75 12.92
N SER A 158 14.15 -10.87 12.72
CA SER A 158 14.69 -11.67 13.84
C SER A 158 15.69 -10.93 14.72
N ASP A 159 16.29 -9.87 14.22
CA ASP A 159 17.24 -9.00 14.94
C ASP A 159 16.61 -7.71 15.47
N GLY A 160 15.29 -7.54 15.31
CA GLY A 160 14.53 -6.42 15.86
C GLY A 160 13.69 -5.67 14.82
N ILE A 161 13.17 -4.51 15.23
CA ILE A 161 12.41 -3.60 14.38
C ILE A 161 13.37 -2.64 13.69
N HIS A 162 13.28 -2.56 12.38
CA HIS A 162 14.02 -1.65 11.54
C HIS A 162 13.09 -0.59 10.96
N VAL A 163 13.49 0.66 11.05
CA VAL A 163 12.78 1.82 10.49
C VAL A 163 13.69 2.50 9.48
N TYR A 164 13.26 2.53 8.23
CA TYR A 164 14.03 3.11 7.14
C TYR A 164 13.31 4.33 6.56
N ASP A 165 14.07 5.38 6.27
CA ASP A 165 13.56 6.45 5.41
C ASP A 165 13.26 5.89 4.03
N ASN A 166 12.09 6.21 3.49
CA ASN A 166 11.66 5.76 2.17
C ASN A 166 11.49 6.95 1.22
N PRO A 167 12.58 7.47 0.65
CA PRO A 167 12.53 8.64 -0.21
C PRO A 167 11.82 8.40 -1.54
N VAL A 168 11.62 7.13 -1.91
CA VAL A 168 10.90 6.74 -3.13
C VAL A 168 9.39 6.75 -2.91
N GLY A 169 8.96 6.50 -1.65
CA GLY A 169 7.54 6.37 -1.31
C GLY A 169 6.88 5.18 -2.00
N VAL A 170 7.61 4.07 -2.16
CA VAL A 170 7.14 2.81 -2.76
C VAL A 170 7.57 1.66 -1.84
N LEU A 171 6.73 0.65 -1.72
CA LEU A 171 7.05 -0.62 -1.08
C LEU A 171 6.41 -1.75 -1.86
N THR A 172 7.14 -2.87 -2.01
CA THR A 172 6.61 -4.12 -2.56
C THR A 172 6.73 -5.23 -1.51
N ASN A 173 7.33 -6.35 -1.83
CA ASN A 173 7.49 -7.48 -0.93
C ASN A 173 8.98 -7.72 -0.64
N ASN A 174 9.44 -8.99 -0.63
CA ASN A 174 10.87 -9.33 -0.55
C ASN A 174 11.67 -8.74 -1.74
N PRO A 175 12.97 -8.46 -1.57
CA PRO A 175 13.79 -8.58 -0.36
C PRO A 175 13.59 -7.43 0.63
N PRO A 176 14.29 -7.41 1.78
CA PRO A 176 14.29 -6.27 2.70
C PRO A 176 14.56 -4.94 2.03
N PHE A 177 13.93 -3.88 2.54
CA PHE A 177 13.89 -2.57 1.91
C PHE A 177 15.25 -1.98 1.51
N PRO A 178 16.34 -2.09 2.33
CA PRO A 178 17.65 -1.60 1.91
C PRO A 178 18.18 -2.25 0.63
N GLN A 179 17.83 -3.52 0.40
CA GLN A 179 18.24 -4.23 -0.83
C GLN A 179 17.42 -3.76 -2.03
N GLN A 180 16.12 -3.47 -1.84
CA GLN A 180 15.29 -2.88 -2.89
C GLN A 180 15.81 -1.50 -3.29
N MET A 181 16.19 -0.67 -2.32
CA MET A 181 16.80 0.64 -2.58
C MET A 181 18.16 0.50 -3.28
N PHE A 182 19.01 -0.42 -2.83
CA PHE A 182 20.32 -0.64 -3.44
C PHE A 182 20.22 -1.01 -4.92
N GLN A 183 19.25 -1.86 -5.28
CA GLN A 183 19.13 -2.31 -6.66
C GLN A 183 18.73 -1.18 -7.64
N LEU A 184 18.15 -0.06 -7.19
CA LEU A 184 17.85 1.09 -8.04
C LEU A 184 19.10 1.64 -8.73
N ASN A 185 20.30 1.45 -8.14
CA ASN A 185 21.56 1.84 -8.75
C ASN A 185 21.79 1.18 -10.13
N ASN A 186 21.27 -0.02 -10.33
CA ASN A 186 21.39 -0.74 -11.61
C ASN A 186 20.55 -0.08 -12.72
N TYR A 187 19.59 0.77 -12.35
CA TYR A 187 18.61 1.38 -13.25
C TYR A 187 18.75 2.91 -13.38
N MET A 188 19.81 3.49 -12.83
CA MET A 188 20.04 4.94 -12.88
C MET A 188 20.22 5.51 -14.30
N HIS A 189 20.41 4.63 -15.30
CA HIS A 189 20.48 5.01 -16.72
C HIS A 189 19.11 5.20 -17.36
N LEU A 190 18.04 4.74 -16.73
CA LEU A 190 16.70 4.86 -17.27
C LEU A 190 16.25 6.33 -17.32
N SER A 191 15.56 6.69 -18.39
CA SER A 191 15.13 8.06 -18.64
C SER A 191 13.83 8.06 -19.46
N PRO A 192 12.92 9.04 -19.26
CA PRO A 192 11.81 9.26 -20.17
C PRO A 192 12.25 9.86 -21.51
N LYS A 193 13.49 10.33 -21.60
CA LYS A 193 14.06 10.94 -22.82
C LYS A 193 14.62 9.88 -23.75
N GLN A 194 14.71 10.19 -25.04
CA GLN A 194 15.37 9.33 -26.01
C GLN A 194 16.86 9.17 -25.67
N PRO A 195 17.42 7.93 -25.83
CA PRO A 195 18.82 7.70 -25.57
C PRO A 195 19.72 8.39 -26.60
N VAL A 196 20.87 8.84 -26.13
CA VAL A 196 21.98 9.29 -26.98
C VAL A 196 22.92 8.08 -27.16
N ASN A 197 23.48 7.92 -28.35
CA ASN A 197 24.44 6.86 -28.61
C ASN A 197 25.73 7.05 -27.78
N THR A 198 25.87 6.30 -26.71
CA THR A 198 27.07 6.24 -25.85
C THR A 198 27.78 4.88 -25.96
N PHE A 199 27.27 3.98 -26.81
CA PHE A 199 27.80 2.62 -26.95
C PHE A 199 29.20 2.62 -27.60
N GLY A 200 29.36 3.44 -28.61
CA GLY A 200 30.66 3.57 -29.30
C GLY A 200 30.62 4.65 -30.38
N SER A 201 31.63 5.51 -30.40
CA SER A 201 31.66 6.69 -31.30
C SER A 201 31.72 6.30 -32.80
N ASN A 202 32.16 5.10 -33.12
CA ASN A 202 32.35 4.64 -34.52
C ASN A 202 31.13 3.86 -35.04
N LEU A 203 30.09 3.65 -34.22
CA LEU A 203 28.88 2.95 -34.62
C LEU A 203 27.72 3.96 -34.72
N PRO A 204 27.10 4.15 -35.90
CA PRO A 204 25.99 5.07 -36.10
C PRO A 204 24.67 4.45 -35.60
N LEU A 205 24.52 4.28 -34.28
CA LEU A 205 23.30 3.75 -33.68
C LEU A 205 22.30 4.89 -33.46
N ASN A 206 21.04 4.63 -33.79
CA ASN A 206 19.96 5.59 -33.69
C ASN A 206 18.76 4.99 -32.99
N ALA A 207 18.00 5.82 -32.25
CA ALA A 207 16.73 5.42 -31.71
C ALA A 207 15.73 5.13 -32.85
N TYR A 208 15.12 3.95 -32.84
CA TYR A 208 14.14 3.51 -33.84
C TYR A 208 12.69 3.64 -33.39
N SER A 209 12.45 3.93 -32.10
CA SER A 209 11.12 4.19 -31.55
C SER A 209 11.18 5.14 -30.36
N ARG A 210 10.04 5.68 -29.95
CA ARG A 210 9.92 6.44 -28.71
C ARG A 210 9.96 5.47 -27.50
N GLY A 211 10.30 5.98 -26.30
CA GLY A 211 10.34 5.22 -25.08
C GLY A 211 11.64 4.42 -24.86
N MET A 212 12.60 4.48 -25.79
CA MET A 212 13.84 3.71 -25.71
C MET A 212 14.76 4.16 -24.57
N GLY A 213 14.54 5.32 -23.95
CA GLY A 213 15.26 5.74 -22.75
C GLY A 213 15.00 4.84 -21.54
N ALA A 214 13.89 4.11 -21.55
CA ALA A 214 13.53 3.15 -20.52
C ALA A 214 13.85 1.68 -20.88
N LEU A 215 14.71 1.46 -21.88
CA LEU A 215 15.18 0.09 -22.20
C LEU A 215 15.88 -0.52 -20.98
N GLY A 216 15.42 -1.71 -20.58
CA GLY A 216 15.87 -2.39 -19.37
C GLY A 216 14.99 -2.17 -18.14
N LEU A 217 13.95 -1.33 -18.24
CA LEU A 217 12.91 -1.28 -17.19
C LEU A 217 12.29 -2.68 -17.07
N PRO A 218 12.32 -3.30 -15.85
CA PRO A 218 11.85 -4.68 -15.71
C PRO A 218 10.36 -4.79 -16.00
N GLY A 219 9.97 -5.87 -16.68
CA GLY A 219 8.58 -6.11 -17.10
C GLY A 219 7.92 -7.29 -16.40
N ASP A 220 8.67 -8.10 -15.65
CA ASP A 220 8.13 -9.23 -14.91
C ASP A 220 7.41 -8.78 -13.63
N LEU A 221 6.66 -9.70 -13.01
CA LEU A 221 5.81 -9.43 -11.85
C LEU A 221 6.50 -9.68 -10.50
N SER A 222 7.81 -9.99 -10.47
CA SER A 222 8.52 -10.15 -9.21
C SER A 222 8.53 -8.86 -8.38
N SER A 223 8.63 -9.03 -7.06
CA SER A 223 8.63 -7.91 -6.12
C SER A 223 9.68 -6.85 -6.46
N ALA A 224 10.90 -7.29 -6.72
CA ALA A 224 12.02 -6.41 -7.05
C ALA A 224 11.79 -5.64 -8.35
N SER A 225 11.24 -6.29 -9.37
CA SER A 225 10.89 -5.67 -10.66
C SER A 225 9.74 -4.67 -10.55
N ARG A 226 8.71 -5.01 -9.78
CA ARG A 226 7.59 -4.09 -9.51
C ARG A 226 8.04 -2.86 -8.73
N PHE A 227 8.95 -3.03 -7.77
CA PHE A 227 9.55 -1.90 -7.04
C PHE A 227 10.24 -0.90 -7.98
N VAL A 228 11.15 -1.40 -8.83
CA VAL A 228 11.85 -0.56 -9.81
C VAL A 228 10.86 0.11 -10.77
N ARG A 229 9.89 -0.65 -11.28
CA ARG A 229 8.91 -0.14 -12.25
C ARG A 229 8.06 0.98 -11.67
N VAL A 230 7.51 0.81 -10.47
CA VAL A 230 6.69 1.83 -9.83
C VAL A 230 7.54 3.03 -9.40
N ALA A 231 8.75 2.80 -8.89
CA ALA A 231 9.68 3.88 -8.55
C ALA A 231 10.01 4.75 -9.77
N PHE A 232 10.35 4.16 -10.91
CA PHE A 232 10.60 4.88 -12.15
C PHE A 232 9.36 5.59 -12.68
N THR A 233 8.23 4.89 -12.73
CA THR A 233 6.97 5.45 -13.24
C THR A 233 6.54 6.64 -12.39
N LYS A 234 6.52 6.49 -11.07
CA LYS A 234 6.16 7.56 -10.13
C LYS A 234 7.09 8.77 -10.24
N ALA A 235 8.40 8.53 -10.32
CA ALA A 235 9.39 9.60 -10.39
C ALA A 235 9.28 10.47 -11.67
N ASN A 236 8.71 9.93 -12.75
CA ASN A 236 8.59 10.59 -14.04
C ASN A 236 7.14 10.95 -14.41
N ALA A 237 6.16 10.38 -13.73
CA ALA A 237 4.75 10.67 -13.96
C ALA A 237 4.38 12.06 -13.41
N PHE A 238 3.54 12.75 -14.14
CA PHE A 238 2.94 14.01 -13.70
C PHE A 238 1.48 14.10 -14.15
N SER A 239 0.69 14.88 -13.43
CA SER A 239 -0.71 15.17 -13.74
C SER A 239 -0.98 16.66 -13.52
N GLY A 240 -2.21 17.09 -13.82
CA GLY A 240 -2.74 18.34 -13.26
C GLY A 240 -2.91 18.21 -11.74
N GLU A 241 -3.34 19.30 -11.12
CA GLU A 241 -3.47 19.42 -9.67
C GLU A 241 -4.88 19.11 -9.14
N SER A 242 -5.87 18.94 -10.03
CA SER A 242 -7.21 18.54 -9.61
C SER A 242 -7.21 17.13 -8.99
N GLU A 243 -8.19 16.85 -8.17
CA GLU A 243 -8.34 15.54 -7.54
C GLU A 243 -8.55 14.44 -8.59
N GLU A 244 -9.41 14.71 -9.56
CA GLU A 244 -9.71 13.75 -10.64
C GLU A 244 -8.46 13.42 -11.47
N GLU A 245 -7.65 14.43 -11.84
CA GLU A 245 -6.42 14.22 -12.59
C GLU A 245 -5.40 13.45 -11.75
N SER A 246 -5.27 13.80 -10.48
CA SER A 246 -4.33 13.16 -9.55
C SER A 246 -4.69 11.71 -9.26
N VAL A 247 -5.97 11.43 -9.00
CA VAL A 247 -6.49 10.07 -8.80
C VAL A 247 -6.30 9.24 -10.07
N SER A 248 -6.68 9.77 -11.23
CA SER A 248 -6.47 9.08 -12.51
C SER A 248 -4.99 8.73 -12.72
N GLN A 249 -4.07 9.68 -12.49
CA GLN A 249 -2.64 9.44 -12.62
C GLN A 249 -2.13 8.39 -11.62
N PHE A 250 -2.64 8.39 -10.40
CA PHE A 250 -2.26 7.39 -9.41
C PHE A 250 -2.62 5.97 -9.86
N PHE A 251 -3.82 5.78 -10.42
CA PHE A 251 -4.23 4.49 -10.99
C PHE A 251 -3.35 4.10 -12.19
N HIS A 252 -2.89 5.04 -13.02
CA HIS A 252 -1.92 4.74 -14.08
C HIS A 252 -0.55 4.33 -13.53
N ILE A 253 -0.09 4.93 -12.43
CA ILE A 253 1.18 4.55 -11.78
C ILE A 253 1.09 3.09 -11.30
N LEU A 254 0.09 2.75 -10.50
CA LEU A 254 -0.08 1.39 -9.98
C LEU A 254 -0.52 0.40 -11.05
N GLY A 255 -1.28 0.83 -12.07
CA GLY A 255 -1.64 -0.01 -13.22
C GLY A 255 -0.43 -0.51 -14.01
N SER A 256 0.74 0.11 -13.83
CA SER A 256 1.98 -0.39 -14.45
C SER A 256 2.43 -1.76 -13.89
N VAL A 257 1.89 -2.18 -12.77
CA VAL A 257 2.20 -3.46 -12.09
C VAL A 257 0.97 -4.33 -11.83
N ASP A 258 -0.14 -4.05 -12.50
CA ASP A 258 -1.32 -4.91 -12.45
C ASP A 258 -0.99 -6.34 -12.85
N GLN A 259 -1.55 -7.29 -12.11
CA GLN A 259 -1.34 -8.71 -12.36
C GLN A 259 -2.55 -9.32 -13.07
N GLN A 260 -2.31 -9.80 -14.28
CA GLN A 260 -3.34 -10.38 -15.13
C GLN A 260 -3.49 -11.87 -14.84
N ARG A 261 -4.73 -12.36 -14.79
CA ARG A 261 -5.02 -13.79 -14.63
C ARG A 261 -4.32 -14.61 -15.72
N GLY A 262 -3.56 -15.60 -15.27
CA GLY A 262 -2.77 -16.46 -16.14
C GLY A 262 -1.29 -16.10 -16.24
N CYS A 263 -0.87 -14.92 -15.73
CA CYS A 263 0.52 -14.47 -15.83
C CYS A 263 1.38 -14.77 -14.59
N CYS A 264 0.76 -15.09 -13.46
CA CYS A 264 1.44 -15.50 -12.23
C CYS A 264 0.72 -16.70 -11.62
N GLU A 265 1.23 -17.90 -11.87
CA GLU A 265 0.69 -19.12 -11.31
C GLU A 265 1.23 -19.34 -9.90
N VAL A 266 0.33 -19.55 -8.94
CA VAL A 266 0.65 -19.82 -7.53
C VAL A 266 0.70 -21.34 -7.27
N SER A 267 -0.28 -22.05 -7.81
CA SER A 267 -0.37 -23.50 -7.81
C SER A 267 -1.19 -23.95 -9.02
N ASP A 268 -1.23 -25.25 -9.29
CA ASP A 268 -1.89 -25.80 -10.49
C ASP A 268 -3.30 -25.22 -10.70
N GLY A 269 -3.45 -24.44 -11.76
CA GLY A 269 -4.70 -23.78 -12.14
C GLY A 269 -5.14 -22.59 -11.29
N LYS A 270 -4.31 -22.11 -10.36
CA LYS A 270 -4.57 -20.93 -9.55
C LYS A 270 -3.59 -19.81 -9.87
N TYR A 271 -4.11 -18.64 -10.08
CA TYR A 271 -3.35 -17.48 -10.52
C TYR A 271 -3.53 -16.30 -9.57
N GLU A 272 -2.45 -15.61 -9.30
CA GLU A 272 -2.48 -14.33 -8.62
C GLU A 272 -2.98 -13.25 -9.60
N ILE A 273 -3.86 -12.39 -9.11
CA ILE A 273 -4.41 -11.24 -9.83
C ILE A 273 -4.42 -10.03 -8.91
N THR A 274 -4.41 -8.84 -9.48
CA THR A 274 -4.67 -7.61 -8.72
C THR A 274 -6.15 -7.54 -8.33
N LEU A 275 -6.48 -7.98 -7.11
CA LEU A 275 -7.86 -7.99 -6.62
C LEU A 275 -8.47 -6.60 -6.59
N TYR A 276 -7.71 -5.63 -6.08
CA TYR A 276 -8.06 -4.22 -6.11
C TYR A 276 -6.82 -3.33 -6.18
N THR A 277 -7.02 -2.15 -6.71
CA THR A 277 -6.11 -1.00 -6.58
C THR A 277 -6.81 0.08 -5.80
N SER A 278 -6.15 0.64 -4.80
CA SER A 278 -6.65 1.77 -4.00
C SER A 278 -5.86 3.04 -4.23
N CYS A 279 -6.53 4.15 -4.02
CA CYS A 279 -5.96 5.50 -3.99
C CYS A 279 -6.75 6.32 -2.98
N CYS A 280 -6.15 6.72 -1.88
CA CYS A 280 -6.79 7.61 -0.92
C CYS A 280 -6.25 9.03 -1.07
N ASN A 281 -7.13 10.01 -1.27
CA ASN A 281 -6.77 11.41 -1.05
C ASN A 281 -6.66 11.61 0.46
N ALA A 282 -5.44 11.55 0.99
CA ALA A 282 -5.19 11.58 2.42
C ALA A 282 -5.52 12.93 3.05
N ALA A 283 -5.40 14.03 2.28
CA ALA A 283 -5.75 15.36 2.75
C ALA A 283 -7.26 15.55 2.95
N ARG A 284 -8.08 14.82 2.18
CA ARG A 284 -9.54 14.94 2.17
C ARG A 284 -10.27 13.74 2.76
N GLY A 285 -9.59 12.64 3.02
CA GLY A 285 -10.20 11.42 3.54
C GLY A 285 -11.15 10.73 2.56
N VAL A 286 -10.85 10.78 1.25
CA VAL A 286 -11.64 10.13 0.20
C VAL A 286 -10.88 8.92 -0.32
N TYR A 287 -11.44 7.74 -0.15
CA TYR A 287 -10.86 6.48 -0.54
C TYR A 287 -11.44 6.03 -1.88
N TYR A 288 -10.61 5.98 -2.92
CA TYR A 288 -10.95 5.51 -4.25
C TYR A 288 -10.41 4.10 -4.47
N TYR A 289 -11.14 3.28 -5.24
CA TYR A 289 -10.69 1.95 -5.62
C TYR A 289 -11.29 1.51 -6.95
N ASN A 290 -10.63 0.57 -7.59
CA ASN A 290 -11.20 -0.30 -8.61
C ASN A 290 -10.86 -1.76 -8.27
N THR A 291 -11.48 -2.71 -8.94
CA THR A 291 -11.22 -4.14 -8.75
C THR A 291 -10.89 -4.82 -10.08
N TYR A 292 -10.36 -6.04 -10.02
CA TYR A 292 -10.13 -6.84 -11.23
C TYR A 292 -11.39 -7.03 -12.06
N GLU A 293 -12.54 -7.19 -11.42
CA GLU A 293 -13.83 -7.44 -12.05
C GLU A 293 -14.61 -6.16 -12.38
N ASN A 294 -14.10 -4.97 -11.98
CA ASN A 294 -14.74 -3.69 -12.26
C ASN A 294 -13.68 -2.57 -12.39
N HIS A 295 -13.52 -2.09 -13.62
CA HIS A 295 -12.56 -1.01 -13.94
C HIS A 295 -13.06 0.39 -13.54
N GLN A 296 -14.34 0.55 -13.21
CA GLN A 296 -14.87 1.84 -12.75
C GLN A 296 -14.23 2.23 -11.44
N ILE A 297 -13.63 3.41 -11.37
CA ILE A 297 -13.16 3.97 -10.10
C ILE A 297 -14.39 4.33 -9.26
N SER A 298 -14.44 3.77 -8.06
CA SER A 298 -15.47 4.04 -7.05
C SER A 298 -14.83 4.75 -5.86
N GLY A 299 -15.59 5.59 -5.15
CA GLY A 299 -15.06 6.37 -4.03
C GLY A 299 -15.98 6.35 -2.81
N VAL A 300 -15.37 6.41 -1.63
CA VAL A 300 -16.05 6.62 -0.35
C VAL A 300 -15.39 7.80 0.36
N ASP A 301 -16.18 8.82 0.67
CA ASP A 301 -15.74 10.00 1.44
C ASP A 301 -16.08 9.78 2.91
N MET A 302 -15.05 9.67 3.77
CA MET A 302 -15.26 9.44 5.20
C MET A 302 -16.03 10.59 5.89
N HIS A 303 -15.92 11.81 5.38
CA HIS A 303 -16.58 12.98 5.95
C HIS A 303 -18.09 13.06 5.64
N MET A 304 -18.58 12.19 4.76
CA MET A 304 -20.02 12.00 4.56
C MET A 304 -20.65 11.10 5.63
N GLU A 305 -19.83 10.48 6.48
CA GLU A 305 -20.25 9.61 7.56
C GLU A 305 -20.30 10.34 8.89
N ASN A 306 -21.03 9.78 9.87
CA ASN A 306 -20.98 10.24 11.26
C ASN A 306 -19.69 9.78 11.92
N LEU A 307 -18.64 10.61 11.86
CA LEU A 307 -17.33 10.29 12.43
C LEU A 307 -17.30 10.26 13.97
N ASP A 308 -18.37 10.67 14.65
CA ASP A 308 -18.50 10.58 16.10
C ASP A 308 -19.34 9.37 16.54
N SER A 309 -19.66 8.47 15.61
CA SER A 309 -20.27 7.17 15.88
C SER A 309 -19.33 6.21 16.62
N ASP A 310 -19.92 5.21 17.25
CA ASP A 310 -19.22 4.08 17.89
C ASP A 310 -19.28 2.79 17.06
N LYS A 311 -19.75 2.86 15.80
CA LYS A 311 -19.95 1.70 14.93
C LYS A 311 -19.21 1.85 13.62
N LEU A 312 -18.64 0.76 13.13
CA LEU A 312 -18.06 0.69 11.80
C LEU A 312 -19.10 0.98 10.72
N VAL A 313 -18.67 1.66 9.66
CA VAL A 313 -19.43 1.81 8.42
C VAL A 313 -18.70 1.09 7.32
N CYS A 314 -19.36 0.13 6.67
CA CYS A 314 -18.73 -0.78 5.71
C CYS A 314 -19.44 -0.69 4.36
N TYR A 315 -18.63 -0.60 3.30
CA TYR A 315 -19.05 -0.59 1.91
C TYR A 315 -18.46 -1.79 1.16
N PRO A 316 -19.25 -2.84 0.90
CA PRO A 316 -18.79 -3.96 0.07
C PRO A 316 -18.30 -3.46 -1.30
N LEU A 317 -17.25 -4.07 -1.82
CA LEU A 317 -16.72 -3.72 -3.13
C LEU A 317 -17.75 -3.94 -4.22
N ILE A 318 -17.85 -2.97 -5.14
CA ILE A 318 -18.75 -3.06 -6.30
C ILE A 318 -18.23 -4.17 -7.22
N GLN A 319 -19.08 -5.14 -7.50
CA GLN A 319 -18.78 -6.30 -8.31
C GLN A 319 -19.35 -6.14 -9.72
N GLY A 320 -18.70 -6.80 -10.66
CA GLY A 320 -19.12 -6.86 -12.06
C GLY A 320 -18.70 -5.65 -12.88
N GLU A 321 -18.27 -5.91 -14.11
CA GLU A 321 -17.79 -4.88 -15.03
C GLU A 321 -18.92 -3.94 -15.46
N GLN A 322 -18.65 -2.65 -15.47
CA GLN A 322 -19.59 -1.60 -15.87
C GLN A 322 -19.14 -0.98 -17.21
N ILE A 323 -19.69 -1.50 -18.30
CA ILE A 323 -19.40 -1.00 -19.64
C ILE A 323 -20.44 0.04 -20.05
N LYS A 324 -20.01 1.28 -20.24
CA LYS A 324 -20.86 2.35 -20.76
C LYS A 324 -20.84 2.37 -22.28
N PHE A 325 -21.95 2.05 -22.90
CA PHE A 325 -22.11 2.19 -24.34
C PHE A 325 -22.43 3.63 -24.71
N GLN A 326 -21.73 4.21 -25.71
CA GLN A 326 -21.95 5.58 -26.15
C GLN A 326 -23.16 5.73 -27.07
N ASN A 327 -23.64 4.65 -27.68
CA ASN A 327 -24.66 4.62 -28.67
C ASN A 327 -25.99 3.97 -28.20
N ARG A 328 -26.15 3.85 -26.89
CA ARG A 328 -27.40 3.39 -26.23
C ARG A 328 -27.87 4.41 -25.21
#